data_9a095f0415a3609ce66331a45bd08161
#
_entry.id   9a095f0415a3609ce66331a45bd08161
#
_cell.length_a   1.000
_cell.length_b   1.000
_cell.length_c   1.000
_cell.angle_alpha   90.00
_cell.angle_beta   90.00
_cell.angle_gamma   90.00
#
_symmetry.space_group_name_H-M   'P 1'
#
loop_
_entity.id
_entity.type
_entity.pdbx_description
1 polymer ?
#
loop_
_entity_poly.entity_id
_entity_poly.type
_entity_poly.pdbx_seq_one_letter_code
_entity_poly.pdbx_strand_id
1 'polypeptide(L)'
;MSESTLNMHFSNDLLKKVREQFLYIDEDPILKKERLFFDNAGGSLRLKQANHIFSIIDGTPDCSERNHKAAKHLIDIQKKGIVDLQTIFNVKQGSFATYLTASQAIFQTTGIIAEHIQGTNIVTTSLEHPAAYDAASFYANKLNKELRVAKSNPLTGGVNVEDILALIDQDTVLLSVIYASNISGAILDIEQIVQEARKKKPNLFIMVDAVQHAPHGLIDIEKTPVDVINFAPYKFFGVRGCGIAYLSERAALLPHHKLKGKKETEWGLGTPAPAHYAAISAIVDYVCWLGGHFTTVNARRQLFAAGMEAIGKQERSLLKIMLDGTPNVKGLREIKGVTVHLDDHDLSKRDFIVAISIEGTNHEDAVRQYEQHGVIVYERLNTSIYSKRMLDSFGMKGAIRISPLHCHTIQEIETFLRTTEMISNQHKKH
;
A
#
# COMPACT_ATOMS: atom_id res chain seq x y z
N MET A 1 -1.09 -39.39 14.18
CA MET A 1 -1.49 -38.47 13.09
C MET A 1 -0.41 -37.43 12.99
N SER A 2 0.33 -37.43 11.87
CA SER A 2 1.49 -36.55 11.67
C SER A 2 1.03 -35.09 11.75
N GLU A 3 1.72 -34.27 12.56
CA GLU A 3 1.67 -32.83 12.47
C GLU A 3 1.88 -32.43 11.01
N SER A 4 0.79 -31.99 10.37
CA SER A 4 0.90 -31.32 9.09
C SER A 4 1.67 -30.03 9.39
N THR A 5 2.96 -30.02 9.13
CA THR A 5 3.83 -28.86 9.22
C THR A 5 3.16 -27.74 8.42
N LEU A 6 2.62 -26.74 9.13
CA LEU A 6 2.13 -25.51 8.51
C LEU A 6 3.32 -24.91 7.74
N ASN A 7 3.23 -24.90 6.43
CA ASN A 7 4.38 -24.63 5.55
C ASN A 7 4.61 -23.12 5.48
N MET A 8 5.23 -22.57 6.54
CA MET A 8 5.64 -21.16 6.59
C MET A 8 6.82 -20.93 5.68
N HIS A 9 6.84 -19.77 5.01
CA HIS A 9 7.93 -19.43 4.10
C HIS A 9 9.21 -19.04 4.85
N PHE A 10 9.08 -18.35 6.00
CA PHE A 10 10.23 -18.03 6.86
C PHE A 10 10.47 -19.12 7.88
N SER A 11 11.75 -19.51 8.08
CA SER A 11 12.13 -20.30 9.24
C SER A 11 11.94 -19.49 10.54
N ASN A 12 11.82 -20.17 11.67
CA ASN A 12 11.69 -19.49 12.97
C ASN A 12 12.86 -18.53 13.24
N ASP A 13 14.09 -18.92 12.89
CA ASP A 13 15.28 -18.08 13.07
C ASP A 13 15.24 -16.83 12.18
N LEU A 14 14.79 -16.97 10.94
CA LEU A 14 14.64 -15.83 10.02
C LEU A 14 13.53 -14.90 10.52
N LEU A 15 12.37 -15.44 10.91
CA LEU A 15 11.27 -14.66 11.43
C LEU A 15 11.68 -13.86 12.68
N LYS A 16 12.45 -14.46 13.59
CA LYS A 16 13.01 -13.74 14.75
C LYS A 16 13.87 -12.55 14.31
N LYS A 17 14.79 -12.75 13.37
CA LYS A 17 15.64 -11.67 12.82
C LYS A 17 14.84 -10.59 12.11
N VAL A 18 13.76 -10.96 11.40
CA VAL A 18 12.83 -10.03 10.77
C VAL A 18 12.13 -9.19 11.84
N ARG A 19 11.59 -9.79 12.89
CA ARG A 19 10.92 -9.07 14.00
C ARG A 19 11.84 -8.06 14.68
N GLU A 20 13.10 -8.44 14.87
CA GLU A 20 14.12 -7.55 15.47
C GLU A 20 14.37 -6.26 14.67
N GLN A 21 14.00 -6.21 13.38
CA GLN A 21 14.14 -5.00 12.56
C GLN A 21 13.06 -3.94 12.84
N PHE A 22 11.93 -4.32 13.45
CA PHE A 22 10.79 -3.43 13.63
C PHE A 22 10.75 -2.78 15.01
N LEU A 23 10.28 -1.52 15.05
CA LEU A 23 9.99 -0.80 16.29
C LEU A 23 8.63 -1.22 16.83
N TYR A 24 8.54 -1.36 18.15
CA TYR A 24 7.27 -1.47 18.89
C TYR A 24 6.34 -2.57 18.35
N ILE A 25 6.91 -3.71 17.94
CA ILE A 25 6.13 -4.80 17.35
C ILE A 25 5.22 -5.47 18.37
N ASP A 26 5.69 -5.62 19.61
CA ASP A 26 4.98 -6.31 20.70
C ASP A 26 4.40 -5.36 21.75
N GLU A 27 4.78 -4.06 21.72
CA GLU A 27 4.43 -3.10 22.77
C GLU A 27 3.91 -1.79 22.16
N ASP A 28 2.88 -1.21 22.79
CA ASP A 28 2.47 0.17 22.50
C ASP A 28 3.48 1.16 23.09
N PRO A 29 4.12 2.01 22.27
CA PRO A 29 5.15 2.92 22.75
C PRO A 29 4.62 4.03 23.68
N ILE A 30 3.32 4.32 23.65
CA ILE A 30 2.68 5.37 24.45
C ILE A 30 2.13 4.77 25.74
N LEU A 31 1.31 3.73 25.62
CA LEU A 31 0.63 3.11 26.77
C LEU A 31 1.54 2.15 27.55
N LYS A 32 2.68 1.74 27.01
CA LYS A 32 3.62 0.77 27.62
C LYS A 32 2.95 -0.56 27.98
N LYS A 33 2.06 -1.03 27.11
CA LYS A 33 1.33 -2.29 27.22
C LYS A 33 1.64 -3.18 26.05
N GLU A 34 1.68 -4.48 26.30
CA GLU A 34 1.74 -5.46 25.22
C GLU A 34 0.53 -5.33 24.32
N ARG A 35 0.75 -5.45 23.02
CA ARG A 35 -0.32 -5.40 22.02
C ARG A 35 0.03 -6.25 20.80
N LEU A 36 -1.02 -6.71 20.15
CA LEU A 36 -0.98 -7.28 18.82
C LEU A 36 -1.49 -6.24 17.81
N PHE A 37 -0.60 -5.70 16.97
CA PHE A 37 -0.92 -4.60 16.07
C PHE A 37 -1.28 -5.09 14.66
N PHE A 38 -2.58 -5.15 14.35
CA PHE A 38 -3.14 -5.60 13.08
C PHE A 38 -3.85 -4.49 12.30
N ASP A 39 -3.43 -3.22 12.45
CA ASP A 39 -3.91 -2.08 11.64
C ASP A 39 -2.80 -1.48 10.75
N ASN A 40 -1.95 -2.32 10.15
CA ASN A 40 -0.85 -1.86 9.30
C ASN A 40 -1.31 -1.19 8.00
N ALA A 41 -2.49 -1.50 7.49
CA ALA A 41 -3.07 -0.81 6.34
C ALA A 41 -3.41 0.67 6.60
N GLY A 42 -3.54 1.08 7.86
CA GLY A 42 -3.65 2.48 8.29
C GLY A 42 -2.31 3.20 8.36
N GLY A 43 -1.26 2.44 8.69
CA GLY A 43 0.13 2.90 8.77
C GLY A 43 0.97 1.79 9.40
N SER A 44 1.95 1.28 8.65
CA SER A 44 2.69 0.08 9.03
C SER A 44 3.59 0.26 10.25
N LEU A 45 3.97 -0.84 10.89
CA LEU A 45 5.13 -0.90 11.77
C LEU A 45 6.36 -0.31 11.07
N ARG A 46 7.25 0.33 11.83
CA ARG A 46 8.43 1.05 11.31
C ARG A 46 9.69 0.23 11.47
N LEU A 47 10.54 0.24 10.44
CA LEU A 47 11.91 -0.27 10.56
C LEU A 47 12.73 0.62 11.51
N LYS A 48 13.46 0.01 12.45
CA LYS A 48 14.37 0.69 13.37
C LYS A 48 15.37 1.55 12.61
N GLN A 49 15.97 0.97 11.57
CA GLN A 49 17.01 1.65 10.79
C GLN A 49 16.44 2.83 10.00
N ALA A 50 15.23 2.71 9.43
CA ALA A 50 14.62 3.82 8.69
C ALA A 50 14.31 5.01 9.61
N ASN A 51 13.79 4.74 10.82
CA ASN A 51 13.52 5.78 11.81
C ASN A 51 14.81 6.41 12.37
N HIS A 52 15.81 5.58 12.65
CA HIS A 52 17.10 6.02 13.19
C HIS A 52 17.84 6.92 12.23
N ILE A 53 18.04 6.48 10.98
CA ILE A 53 18.76 7.29 9.98
C ILE A 53 18.02 8.57 9.62
N PHE A 54 16.67 8.52 9.56
CA PHE A 54 15.86 9.71 9.38
C PHE A 54 16.16 10.74 10.47
N SER A 55 16.12 10.35 11.74
CA SER A 55 16.34 11.25 12.87
C SER A 55 17.76 11.87 12.86
N ILE A 56 18.78 11.09 12.48
CA ILE A 56 20.16 11.61 12.39
C ILE A 56 20.27 12.66 11.28
N ILE A 57 19.75 12.36 10.09
CA ILE A 57 19.89 13.26 8.94
C ILE A 57 19.03 14.51 9.09
N ASP A 58 17.81 14.38 9.61
CA ASP A 58 16.90 15.51 9.87
C ASP A 58 17.44 16.44 10.97
N GLY A 59 18.13 15.88 11.96
CA GLY A 59 18.81 16.63 13.01
C GLY A 59 20.09 17.35 12.57
N THR A 60 20.58 17.13 11.34
CA THR A 60 21.79 17.77 10.82
C THR A 60 21.45 19.21 10.39
N PRO A 61 22.07 20.24 10.99
CA PRO A 61 21.75 21.65 10.70
C PRO A 61 22.36 22.13 9.38
N ASP A 62 22.25 21.34 8.32
CA ASP A 62 22.95 21.56 7.07
C ASP A 62 22.02 21.45 5.86
N CYS A 63 22.45 22.02 4.75
CA CYS A 63 21.71 22.06 3.50
C CYS A 63 22.54 21.42 2.39
N SER A 64 21.92 20.53 1.61
CA SER A 64 22.56 19.80 0.51
C SER A 64 23.11 20.69 -0.62
N GLU A 65 22.67 21.95 -0.72
CA GLU A 65 23.08 22.87 -1.79
C GLU A 65 24.40 23.59 -1.52
N ARG A 66 25.14 23.23 -0.48
CA ARG A 66 26.44 23.86 -0.11
C ARG A 66 27.62 23.04 -0.62
N ASN A 67 28.82 23.65 -0.61
CA ASN A 67 30.02 23.05 -1.20
C ASN A 67 30.90 22.27 -0.21
N HIS A 68 30.62 22.33 1.09
CA HIS A 68 31.42 21.63 2.10
C HIS A 68 31.05 20.14 2.17
N LYS A 69 31.85 19.34 2.89
CA LYS A 69 31.77 17.88 2.91
C LYS A 69 30.41 17.35 3.37
N ALA A 70 29.82 17.92 4.42
CA ALA A 70 28.53 17.50 4.94
C ALA A 70 27.42 17.70 3.89
N ALA A 71 27.36 18.87 3.25
CA ALA A 71 26.39 19.14 2.19
C ALA A 71 26.54 18.17 1.00
N LYS A 72 27.76 17.86 0.58
CA LYS A 72 27.99 16.85 -0.47
C LYS A 72 27.50 15.47 -0.06
N HIS A 73 27.69 15.09 1.20
CA HIS A 73 27.15 13.84 1.73
C HIS A 73 25.59 13.80 1.69
N LEU A 74 24.93 14.91 2.01
CA LEU A 74 23.47 15.02 1.89
C LEU A 74 22.99 14.87 0.43
N ILE A 75 23.73 15.41 -0.54
CA ILE A 75 23.46 15.20 -1.98
C ILE A 75 23.60 13.72 -2.34
N ASP A 76 24.62 13.04 -1.84
CA ASP A 76 24.83 11.61 -2.13
C ASP A 76 23.73 10.74 -1.53
N ILE A 77 23.22 11.10 -0.34
CA ILE A 77 22.02 10.46 0.25
C ILE A 77 20.80 10.64 -0.66
N GLN A 78 20.54 11.83 -1.17
CA GLN A 78 19.43 12.08 -2.09
C GLN A 78 19.57 11.26 -3.37
N LYS A 79 20.76 11.25 -3.99
CA LYS A 79 21.04 10.46 -5.19
C LYS A 79 20.82 8.97 -4.95
N LYS A 80 21.33 8.44 -3.82
CA LYS A 80 21.11 7.03 -3.44
C LYS A 80 19.62 6.73 -3.27
N GLY A 81 18.88 7.59 -2.59
CA GLY A 81 17.44 7.42 -2.41
C GLY A 81 16.66 7.40 -3.73
N ILE A 82 17.06 8.20 -4.73
CA ILE A 82 16.48 8.15 -6.08
C ILE A 82 16.80 6.81 -6.76
N VAL A 83 18.02 6.32 -6.68
CA VAL A 83 18.40 4.98 -7.21
C VAL A 83 17.62 3.88 -6.50
N ASP A 84 17.37 4.03 -5.21
CA ASP A 84 16.57 3.08 -4.45
C ASP A 84 15.08 3.14 -4.81
N LEU A 85 14.53 4.31 -5.13
CA LEU A 85 13.19 4.43 -5.73
C LEU A 85 13.14 3.76 -7.11
N GLN A 86 14.17 3.92 -7.94
CA GLN A 86 14.27 3.18 -9.19
C GLN A 86 14.31 1.66 -8.95
N THR A 87 14.95 1.22 -7.89
CA THR A 87 14.96 -0.19 -7.46
C THR A 87 13.57 -0.66 -7.03
N ILE A 88 12.83 0.11 -6.26
CA ILE A 88 11.45 -0.24 -5.83
C ILE A 88 10.54 -0.46 -7.05
N PHE A 89 10.57 0.44 -8.01
CA PHE A 89 9.65 0.45 -9.14
C PHE A 89 10.16 -0.26 -10.40
N ASN A 90 11.40 -0.73 -10.40
CA ASN A 90 12.09 -1.27 -11.58
C ASN A 90 12.02 -0.31 -12.77
N VAL A 91 12.60 0.88 -12.64
CA VAL A 91 12.64 1.89 -13.71
C VAL A 91 14.04 2.43 -13.90
N LYS A 92 14.39 2.75 -15.14
CA LYS A 92 15.67 3.39 -15.50
C LYS A 92 15.52 4.86 -15.87
N GLN A 93 14.34 5.23 -16.30
CA GLN A 93 14.01 6.57 -16.84
C GLN A 93 12.81 7.15 -16.10
N GLY A 94 12.50 8.42 -16.36
CA GLY A 94 11.43 9.15 -15.68
C GLY A 94 11.96 9.97 -14.51
N SER A 95 11.03 10.53 -13.75
CA SER A 95 11.34 11.44 -12.63
C SER A 95 10.60 11.03 -11.36
N PHE A 96 11.12 11.46 -10.22
CA PHE A 96 10.44 11.32 -8.93
C PHE A 96 10.15 12.71 -8.37
N ALA A 97 8.88 12.92 -8.01
CA ALA A 97 8.44 14.11 -7.30
C ALA A 97 8.10 13.76 -5.85
N THR A 98 8.54 14.60 -4.91
CA THR A 98 8.29 14.43 -3.48
C THR A 98 7.34 15.50 -2.98
N TYR A 99 6.38 15.10 -2.15
CA TYR A 99 5.35 15.92 -1.54
C TYR A 99 5.24 15.57 -0.05
N LEU A 100 4.52 16.36 0.73
CA LEU A 100 4.29 16.05 2.16
C LEU A 100 3.41 14.80 2.34
N THR A 101 2.54 14.51 1.39
CA THR A 101 1.66 13.33 1.42
C THR A 101 1.45 12.75 0.02
N ALA A 102 1.14 11.45 -0.07
CA ALA A 102 0.70 10.85 -1.32
C ALA A 102 -0.59 11.49 -1.86
N SER A 103 -1.48 11.98 -1.00
CA SER A 103 -2.69 12.71 -1.42
C SER A 103 -2.35 13.99 -2.21
N GLN A 104 -1.35 14.75 -1.77
CA GLN A 104 -0.87 15.91 -2.55
C GLN A 104 -0.26 15.48 -3.88
N ALA A 105 0.54 14.42 -3.89
CA ALA A 105 1.11 13.87 -5.12
C ALA A 105 0.01 13.51 -6.13
N ILE A 106 -1.02 12.79 -5.67
CA ILE A 106 -2.17 12.36 -6.48
C ILE A 106 -2.92 13.57 -7.05
N PHE A 107 -3.27 14.56 -6.21
CA PHE A 107 -3.98 15.76 -6.68
C PHE A 107 -3.17 16.53 -7.72
N GLN A 108 -1.86 16.73 -7.48
CA GLN A 108 -1.00 17.46 -8.42
C GLN A 108 -0.87 16.73 -9.77
N THR A 109 -0.58 15.43 -9.73
CA THR A 109 -0.39 14.65 -10.96
C THR A 109 -1.69 14.47 -11.74
N THR A 110 -2.83 14.24 -11.07
CA THR A 110 -4.16 14.19 -11.70
C THR A 110 -4.48 15.51 -12.38
N GLY A 111 -4.26 16.63 -11.66
CA GLY A 111 -4.56 17.97 -12.19
C GLY A 111 -3.77 18.30 -13.44
N ILE A 112 -2.47 18.06 -13.39
CA ILE A 112 -1.59 18.37 -14.52
C ILE A 112 -1.95 17.54 -15.76
N ILE A 113 -2.22 16.25 -15.61
CA ILE A 113 -2.66 15.41 -16.72
C ILE A 113 -4.00 15.90 -17.26
N ALA A 114 -4.98 16.14 -16.39
CA ALA A 114 -6.33 16.54 -16.76
C ALA A 114 -6.38 17.90 -17.47
N GLU A 115 -5.51 18.86 -17.08
CA GLU A 115 -5.44 20.20 -17.64
C GLU A 115 -4.73 20.24 -19.01
N HIS A 116 -3.74 19.38 -19.23
CA HIS A 116 -2.88 19.48 -20.42
C HIS A 116 -3.17 18.42 -21.49
N ILE A 117 -3.92 17.36 -21.16
CA ILE A 117 -4.28 16.33 -22.14
C ILE A 117 -5.70 16.58 -22.68
N GLN A 118 -5.81 16.63 -24.02
CA GLN A 118 -7.09 16.82 -24.69
C GLN A 118 -7.96 15.57 -24.55
N GLY A 119 -9.26 15.80 -24.34
CA GLY A 119 -10.28 14.77 -24.24
C GLY A 119 -11.40 15.16 -23.29
N THR A 120 -12.43 14.33 -23.19
CA THR A 120 -13.71 14.66 -22.59
C THR A 120 -14.03 13.90 -21.31
N ASN A 121 -13.22 12.88 -20.93
CA ASN A 121 -13.53 12.06 -19.77
C ASN A 121 -12.29 11.56 -19.02
N ILE A 122 -12.49 11.28 -17.74
CA ILE A 122 -11.56 10.61 -16.84
C ILE A 122 -12.21 9.32 -16.36
N VAL A 123 -11.49 8.20 -16.42
CA VAL A 123 -11.93 6.90 -15.93
C VAL A 123 -11.25 6.58 -14.61
N THR A 124 -12.02 6.12 -13.63
CA THR A 124 -11.55 5.70 -12.32
C THR A 124 -12.40 4.54 -11.78
N THR A 125 -12.14 4.09 -10.55
CA THR A 125 -12.92 3.00 -9.93
C THR A 125 -13.61 3.44 -8.64
N SER A 126 -14.63 2.67 -8.24
CA SER A 126 -15.29 2.87 -6.94
C SER A 126 -14.40 2.51 -5.74
N LEU A 127 -13.28 1.81 -5.95
CA LEU A 127 -12.37 1.35 -4.89
C LEU A 127 -11.24 2.33 -4.56
N GLU A 128 -11.10 3.42 -5.32
CA GLU A 128 -10.02 4.38 -5.09
C GLU A 128 -9.99 4.90 -3.65
N HIS A 129 -8.77 5.13 -3.15
CA HIS A 129 -8.65 5.95 -1.95
C HIS A 129 -9.32 7.33 -2.19
N PRO A 130 -9.95 7.97 -1.18
CA PRO A 130 -10.57 9.30 -1.36
C PRO A 130 -9.68 10.31 -2.07
N ALA A 131 -8.38 10.34 -1.78
CA ALA A 131 -7.46 11.24 -2.46
C ALA A 131 -7.45 11.08 -4.00
N ALA A 132 -7.50 9.85 -4.51
CA ALA A 132 -7.48 9.58 -5.95
C ALA A 132 -8.86 9.84 -6.59
N TYR A 133 -9.92 9.37 -5.95
CA TYR A 133 -11.28 9.60 -6.44
C TYR A 133 -11.66 11.07 -6.44
N ASP A 134 -11.39 11.77 -5.33
CA ASP A 134 -11.76 13.19 -5.19
C ASP A 134 -10.91 14.07 -6.11
N ALA A 135 -9.64 13.74 -6.35
CA ALA A 135 -8.83 14.42 -7.36
C ALA A 135 -9.42 14.24 -8.76
N ALA A 136 -9.77 13.01 -9.16
CA ALA A 136 -10.39 12.74 -10.46
C ALA A 136 -11.73 13.47 -10.59
N SER A 137 -12.57 13.44 -9.56
CA SER A 137 -13.87 14.15 -9.53
C SER A 137 -13.71 15.66 -9.60
N PHE A 138 -12.79 16.22 -8.80
CA PHE A 138 -12.54 17.66 -8.76
C PHE A 138 -12.09 18.19 -10.12
N TYR A 139 -11.11 17.53 -10.75
CA TYR A 139 -10.60 17.99 -12.04
C TYR A 139 -11.53 17.67 -13.20
N ALA A 140 -12.30 16.60 -13.15
CA ALA A 140 -13.37 16.36 -14.12
C ALA A 140 -14.39 17.50 -14.09
N ASN A 141 -14.89 17.87 -12.91
CA ASN A 141 -15.82 18.99 -12.75
C ASN A 141 -15.21 20.34 -13.17
N LYS A 142 -13.99 20.65 -12.70
CA LYS A 142 -13.28 21.90 -13.02
C LYS A 142 -13.11 22.12 -14.50
N LEU A 143 -12.90 21.04 -15.25
CA LEU A 143 -12.56 21.09 -16.70
C LEU A 143 -13.72 20.67 -17.61
N ASN A 144 -14.93 20.53 -17.06
CA ASN A 144 -16.13 20.06 -17.75
C ASN A 144 -15.91 18.73 -18.50
N LYS A 145 -15.20 17.80 -17.86
CA LYS A 145 -14.99 16.44 -18.34
C LYS A 145 -15.92 15.48 -17.59
N GLU A 146 -16.34 14.42 -18.26
CA GLU A 146 -17.12 13.36 -17.65
C GLU A 146 -16.24 12.51 -16.70
N LEU A 147 -16.70 12.22 -15.48
CA LEU A 147 -16.10 11.22 -14.62
C LEU A 147 -16.81 9.89 -14.80
N ARG A 148 -16.11 8.89 -15.30
CA ARG A 148 -16.61 7.53 -15.50
C ARG A 148 -16.03 6.61 -14.42
N VAL A 149 -16.90 5.90 -13.70
CA VAL A 149 -16.51 5.12 -12.52
C VAL A 149 -16.84 3.65 -12.74
N ALA A 150 -15.83 2.80 -12.81
CA ALA A 150 -15.98 1.36 -12.83
C ALA A 150 -16.44 0.86 -11.46
N LYS A 151 -17.47 0.02 -11.44
CA LYS A 151 -18.05 -0.52 -10.20
C LYS A 151 -17.18 -1.64 -9.63
N SER A 152 -17.15 -1.75 -8.31
CA SER A 152 -16.51 -2.87 -7.62
C SER A 152 -17.33 -4.16 -7.78
N ASN A 153 -16.62 -5.28 -7.75
CA ASN A 153 -17.21 -6.60 -7.70
C ASN A 153 -17.39 -7.02 -6.22
N PRO A 154 -18.64 -7.14 -5.72
CA PRO A 154 -18.88 -7.47 -4.31
C PRO A 154 -18.52 -8.92 -3.94
N LEU A 155 -18.26 -9.79 -4.92
CA LEU A 155 -17.86 -11.19 -4.68
C LEU A 155 -16.34 -11.28 -4.42
N THR A 156 -15.54 -10.56 -5.21
CA THR A 156 -14.07 -10.61 -5.13
C THR A 156 -13.45 -9.47 -4.31
N GLY A 157 -14.21 -8.40 -4.08
CA GLY A 157 -13.71 -7.19 -3.45
C GLY A 157 -12.79 -6.35 -4.33
N GLY A 158 -12.65 -6.71 -5.61
CA GLY A 158 -11.88 -6.00 -6.64
C GLY A 158 -12.76 -5.23 -7.62
N VAL A 159 -12.21 -4.96 -8.82
CA VAL A 159 -12.92 -4.43 -9.99
C VAL A 159 -12.56 -5.30 -11.18
N ASN A 160 -13.55 -5.71 -11.97
CA ASN A 160 -13.28 -6.51 -13.16
C ASN A 160 -12.59 -5.66 -14.22
N VAL A 161 -11.63 -6.23 -14.91
CA VAL A 161 -10.87 -5.54 -15.97
C VAL A 161 -11.80 -5.05 -17.07
N GLU A 162 -12.78 -5.87 -17.47
CA GLU A 162 -13.76 -5.57 -18.52
C GLU A 162 -14.60 -4.34 -18.18
N ASP A 163 -14.98 -4.16 -16.90
CA ASP A 163 -15.77 -3.01 -16.45
C ASP A 163 -14.98 -1.70 -16.53
N ILE A 164 -13.67 -1.74 -16.27
CA ILE A 164 -12.78 -0.59 -16.46
C ILE A 164 -12.64 -0.29 -17.96
N LEU A 165 -12.35 -1.30 -18.75
CA LEU A 165 -12.12 -1.16 -20.18
C LEU A 165 -13.37 -0.67 -20.94
N ALA A 166 -14.56 -1.05 -20.50
CA ALA A 166 -15.81 -0.61 -21.12
C ALA A 166 -16.00 0.93 -21.05
N LEU A 167 -15.38 1.60 -20.08
CA LEU A 167 -15.47 3.04 -19.87
C LEU A 167 -14.44 3.86 -20.66
N ILE A 168 -13.44 3.20 -21.26
CA ILE A 168 -12.34 3.85 -22.00
C ILE A 168 -12.72 3.99 -23.46
N ASP A 169 -12.55 5.22 -24.00
CA ASP A 169 -12.68 5.56 -25.41
C ASP A 169 -11.51 6.43 -25.90
N GLN A 170 -11.58 6.93 -27.15
CA GLN A 170 -10.53 7.75 -27.75
C GLN A 170 -10.38 9.13 -27.08
N ASP A 171 -11.42 9.60 -26.38
CA ASP A 171 -11.44 10.88 -25.67
C ASP A 171 -11.12 10.77 -24.18
N THR A 172 -10.78 9.57 -23.69
CA THR A 172 -10.36 9.37 -22.29
C THR A 172 -8.98 9.99 -22.05
N VAL A 173 -8.91 10.96 -21.13
CA VAL A 173 -7.69 11.70 -20.79
C VAL A 173 -6.78 10.90 -19.85
N LEU A 174 -7.39 10.31 -18.85
CA LEU A 174 -6.70 9.65 -17.74
C LEU A 174 -7.48 8.41 -17.31
N LEU A 175 -6.76 7.31 -17.09
CA LEU A 175 -7.21 6.19 -16.29
C LEU A 175 -6.48 6.25 -14.93
N SER A 176 -7.23 6.41 -13.85
CA SER A 176 -6.71 6.41 -12.46
C SER A 176 -7.24 5.20 -11.71
N VAL A 177 -6.37 4.29 -11.30
CA VAL A 177 -6.74 3.03 -10.64
C VAL A 177 -5.89 2.75 -9.42
N ILE A 178 -6.50 2.19 -8.38
CA ILE A 178 -5.80 1.66 -7.21
C ILE A 178 -5.15 0.31 -7.54
N TYR A 179 -3.96 0.04 -6.97
CA TYR A 179 -3.31 -1.26 -7.16
C TYR A 179 -3.97 -2.35 -6.31
N ALA A 180 -4.27 -2.04 -5.04
CA ALA A 180 -4.97 -2.96 -4.15
C ALA A 180 -5.93 -2.22 -3.21
N SER A 181 -7.07 -2.85 -2.93
CA SER A 181 -8.09 -2.32 -2.03
C SER A 181 -7.61 -2.28 -0.58
N ASN A 182 -7.75 -1.14 0.08
CA ASN A 182 -7.44 -0.98 1.49
C ASN A 182 -8.55 -1.49 2.44
N ILE A 183 -9.58 -2.15 1.90
CA ILE A 183 -10.67 -2.80 2.66
C ILE A 183 -10.63 -4.31 2.46
N SER A 184 -10.67 -4.77 1.21
CA SER A 184 -10.71 -6.19 0.86
C SER A 184 -9.33 -6.84 0.72
N GLY A 185 -8.30 -6.04 0.48
CA GLY A 185 -6.99 -6.54 0.06
C GLY A 185 -6.93 -6.96 -1.41
N ALA A 186 -8.05 -6.96 -2.14
CA ALA A 186 -8.07 -7.40 -3.54
C ALA A 186 -7.09 -6.60 -4.41
N ILE A 187 -6.22 -7.30 -5.11
CA ILE A 187 -5.22 -6.76 -6.05
C ILE A 187 -5.87 -6.68 -7.43
N LEU A 188 -5.84 -5.51 -8.06
CA LEU A 188 -6.27 -5.34 -9.43
C LEU A 188 -5.17 -5.83 -10.39
N ASP A 189 -5.55 -6.50 -11.47
CA ASP A 189 -4.63 -6.93 -12.52
C ASP A 189 -4.17 -5.73 -13.36
N ILE A 190 -3.23 -4.94 -12.78
CA ILE A 190 -2.71 -3.73 -13.40
C ILE A 190 -2.02 -4.04 -14.72
N GLU A 191 -1.37 -5.20 -14.84
CA GLU A 191 -0.72 -5.62 -16.09
C GLU A 191 -1.76 -5.76 -17.21
N GLN A 192 -2.82 -6.53 -16.98
CA GLN A 192 -3.89 -6.73 -17.97
C GLN A 192 -4.63 -5.41 -18.26
N ILE A 193 -4.95 -4.62 -17.22
CA ILE A 193 -5.60 -3.31 -17.38
C ILE A 193 -4.77 -2.40 -18.28
N VAL A 194 -3.47 -2.26 -18.05
CA VAL A 194 -2.58 -1.40 -18.84
C VAL A 194 -2.47 -1.89 -20.28
N GLN A 195 -2.25 -3.19 -20.48
CA GLN A 195 -2.12 -3.78 -21.80
C GLN A 195 -3.38 -3.58 -22.64
N GLU A 196 -4.54 -3.91 -22.10
CA GLU A 196 -5.82 -3.80 -22.83
C GLU A 196 -6.27 -2.34 -23.00
N ALA A 197 -6.07 -1.49 -22.00
CA ALA A 197 -6.39 -0.06 -22.11
C ALA A 197 -5.57 0.61 -23.22
N ARG A 198 -4.28 0.27 -23.36
CA ARG A 198 -3.42 0.82 -24.42
C ARG A 198 -3.69 0.24 -25.79
N LYS A 199 -4.29 -0.93 -25.92
CA LYS A 199 -4.83 -1.42 -27.22
C LYS A 199 -6.00 -0.53 -27.68
N LYS A 200 -6.85 -0.08 -26.75
CA LYS A 200 -7.95 0.84 -27.06
C LYS A 200 -7.47 2.25 -27.33
N LYS A 201 -6.59 2.79 -26.49
CA LYS A 201 -6.01 4.13 -26.63
C LYS A 201 -4.50 4.10 -26.34
N PRO A 202 -3.63 4.00 -27.38
CA PRO A 202 -2.19 3.86 -27.20
C PRO A 202 -1.53 4.96 -26.35
N ASN A 203 -2.02 6.19 -26.46
CA ASN A 203 -1.49 7.35 -25.74
C ASN A 203 -2.23 7.66 -24.44
N LEU A 204 -3.08 6.78 -23.94
CA LEU A 204 -3.79 6.96 -22.67
C LEU A 204 -2.79 7.21 -21.52
N PHE A 205 -3.04 8.24 -20.71
CA PHE A 205 -2.30 8.41 -19.46
C PHE A 205 -2.89 7.50 -18.40
N ILE A 206 -2.01 6.76 -17.74
CA ILE A 206 -2.40 5.77 -16.70
C ILE A 206 -1.68 6.10 -15.41
N MET A 207 -2.45 6.34 -14.36
CA MET A 207 -1.98 6.56 -13.00
C MET A 207 -2.42 5.42 -12.09
N VAL A 208 -1.49 4.93 -11.28
CA VAL A 208 -1.74 3.84 -10.33
C VAL A 208 -1.42 4.31 -8.91
N ASP A 209 -2.40 4.19 -8.01
CA ASP A 209 -2.17 4.37 -6.58
C ASP A 209 -1.68 3.05 -5.98
N ALA A 210 -0.37 2.97 -5.75
CA ALA A 210 0.30 1.79 -5.19
C ALA A 210 0.53 1.88 -3.67
N VAL A 211 -0.01 2.90 -3.01
CA VAL A 211 0.24 3.16 -1.58
C VAL A 211 -0.09 1.96 -0.70
N GLN A 212 -1.14 1.21 -1.02
CA GLN A 212 -1.53 0.04 -0.23
C GLN A 212 -0.75 -1.22 -0.62
N HIS A 213 -0.50 -1.45 -1.91
CA HIS A 213 0.15 -2.66 -2.41
C HIS A 213 1.67 -2.69 -2.18
N ALA A 214 2.33 -1.53 -2.19
CA ALA A 214 3.79 -1.42 -2.15
C ALA A 214 4.48 -2.25 -1.04
N PRO A 215 3.97 -2.38 0.20
CA PRO A 215 4.59 -3.20 1.24
C PRO A 215 4.37 -4.72 1.07
N HIS A 216 3.45 -5.15 0.21
CA HIS A 216 2.98 -6.53 0.09
C HIS A 216 3.42 -7.22 -1.19
N GLY A 217 3.63 -6.47 -2.27
CA GLY A 217 3.92 -7.03 -3.58
C GLY A 217 4.96 -6.28 -4.40
N LEU A 218 5.52 -6.98 -5.38
CA LEU A 218 6.52 -6.43 -6.28
C LEU A 218 5.86 -5.53 -7.34
N ILE A 219 6.37 -4.32 -7.49
CA ILE A 219 6.00 -3.40 -8.56
C ILE A 219 7.08 -3.43 -9.63
N ASP A 220 6.67 -3.53 -10.91
CA ASP A 220 7.58 -3.61 -12.05
C ASP A 220 7.07 -2.76 -13.21
N ILE A 221 7.57 -1.53 -13.32
CA ILE A 221 7.17 -0.58 -14.36
C ILE A 221 7.83 -0.93 -15.71
N GLU A 222 8.99 -1.58 -15.75
CA GLU A 222 9.54 -2.07 -17.03
C GLU A 222 8.59 -3.08 -17.69
N LYS A 223 7.96 -3.94 -16.89
CA LYS A 223 6.99 -4.92 -17.38
C LYS A 223 5.62 -4.28 -17.63
N THR A 224 5.18 -3.40 -16.74
CA THR A 224 3.86 -2.77 -16.78
C THR A 224 4.01 -1.25 -16.82
N PRO A 225 4.30 -0.67 -18.00
CA PRO A 225 4.62 0.75 -18.12
C PRO A 225 3.38 1.62 -17.89
N VAL A 226 3.41 2.39 -16.81
CA VAL A 226 2.40 3.41 -16.46
C VAL A 226 3.03 4.79 -16.44
N ASP A 227 2.20 5.83 -16.44
CA ASP A 227 2.69 7.21 -16.48
C ASP A 227 2.96 7.78 -15.10
N VAL A 228 2.17 7.40 -14.12
CA VAL A 228 2.32 7.85 -12.73
C VAL A 228 2.10 6.68 -11.78
N ILE A 229 2.98 6.54 -10.78
CA ILE A 229 2.71 5.72 -9.59
C ILE A 229 2.84 6.58 -8.35
N ASN A 230 1.83 6.53 -7.48
CA ASN A 230 1.85 7.18 -6.19
C ASN A 230 2.22 6.19 -5.07
N PHE A 231 3.07 6.65 -4.16
CA PHE A 231 3.68 5.84 -3.12
C PHE A 231 3.78 6.61 -1.80
N ALA A 232 3.64 5.93 -0.67
CA ALA A 232 3.79 6.52 0.65
C ALA A 232 4.72 5.67 1.54
N PRO A 233 5.95 6.11 1.80
CA PRO A 233 6.93 5.32 2.57
C PRO A 233 6.42 4.86 3.94
N TYR A 234 5.56 5.63 4.61
CA TYR A 234 5.05 5.29 5.93
C TYR A 234 4.16 4.04 5.97
N LYS A 235 3.64 3.60 4.83
CA LYS A 235 2.95 2.30 4.69
C LYS A 235 3.90 1.17 4.31
N PHE A 236 5.07 1.51 3.82
CA PHE A 236 6.13 0.56 3.48
C PHE A 236 7.27 0.64 4.51
N PHE A 237 6.95 0.45 5.77
CA PHE A 237 7.87 0.35 6.91
C PHE A 237 8.72 1.60 7.19
N GLY A 238 8.51 2.70 6.46
CA GLY A 238 9.25 3.94 6.55
C GLY A 238 8.59 5.01 7.42
N VAL A 239 9.05 6.25 7.29
CA VAL A 239 8.60 7.41 8.08
C VAL A 239 7.44 8.16 7.41
N ARG A 240 6.71 8.97 8.19
CA ARG A 240 5.65 9.87 7.71
C ARG A 240 6.24 11.18 7.17
N GLY A 241 5.38 12.00 6.54
CA GLY A 241 5.73 13.34 6.06
C GLY A 241 6.31 13.35 4.64
N CYS A 242 6.20 12.23 3.92
CA CYS A 242 6.61 12.13 2.52
C CYS A 242 5.60 11.32 1.71
N GLY A 243 5.20 11.87 0.57
CA GLY A 243 4.52 11.17 -0.51
C GLY A 243 5.34 11.30 -1.79
N ILE A 244 5.37 10.27 -2.61
CA ILE A 244 6.20 10.21 -3.81
C ILE A 244 5.33 9.88 -4.99
N ALA A 245 5.58 10.59 -6.11
CA ALA A 245 5.09 10.23 -7.43
C ALA A 245 6.28 9.86 -8.33
N TYR A 246 6.26 8.68 -8.91
CA TYR A 246 7.00 8.39 -10.13
C TYR A 246 6.25 8.99 -11.31
N LEU A 247 6.97 9.55 -12.25
CA LEU A 247 6.48 10.16 -13.48
C LEU A 247 7.26 9.57 -14.67
N SER A 248 6.56 8.99 -15.63
CA SER A 248 7.17 8.59 -16.91
C SER A 248 7.80 9.80 -17.59
N GLU A 249 8.70 9.61 -18.56
CA GLU A 249 9.33 10.72 -19.28
C GLU A 249 8.31 11.68 -19.86
N ARG A 250 7.23 11.17 -20.51
CA ARG A 250 6.19 12.01 -21.08
C ARG A 250 5.32 12.72 -20.03
N ALA A 251 5.09 12.09 -18.87
CA ALA A 251 4.37 12.73 -17.76
C ALA A 251 5.23 13.81 -17.11
N ALA A 252 6.53 13.57 -16.96
CA ALA A 252 7.47 14.52 -16.36
C ALA A 252 7.61 15.81 -17.17
N LEU A 253 7.40 15.74 -18.48
CA LEU A 253 7.48 16.90 -19.41
C LEU A 253 6.18 17.72 -19.50
N LEU A 254 5.08 17.27 -18.88
CA LEU A 254 3.85 18.07 -18.86
C LEU A 254 4.09 19.40 -18.12
N PRO A 255 3.48 20.50 -18.58
CA PRO A 255 3.58 21.80 -17.91
C PRO A 255 3.16 21.70 -16.44
N HIS A 256 4.02 22.13 -15.54
CA HIS A 256 3.79 22.07 -14.10
C HIS A 256 4.48 23.23 -13.38
N HIS A 257 4.13 23.44 -12.10
CA HIS A 257 4.77 24.47 -11.29
C HIS A 257 6.24 24.08 -11.01
N LYS A 258 7.17 24.93 -11.44
CA LYS A 258 8.59 24.78 -11.17
C LYS A 258 9.30 26.13 -11.03
N LEU A 259 10.43 26.15 -10.36
CA LEU A 259 11.31 27.31 -10.33
C LEU A 259 11.98 27.50 -11.69
N LYS A 260 12.16 28.75 -12.12
CA LYS A 260 12.72 29.07 -13.46
C LYS A 260 14.09 28.43 -13.75
N GLY A 261 14.91 28.22 -12.73
CA GLY A 261 16.24 27.60 -12.87
C GLY A 261 16.24 26.07 -12.92
N LYS A 262 15.11 25.41 -12.70
CA LYS A 262 15.03 23.96 -12.71
C LYS A 262 14.74 23.40 -14.11
N LYS A 263 15.22 22.16 -14.35
CA LYS A 263 14.94 21.44 -15.60
C LYS A 263 13.44 21.19 -15.75
N GLU A 264 12.99 20.92 -16.96
CA GLU A 264 11.59 20.67 -17.27
C GLU A 264 11.02 19.43 -16.58
N THR A 265 11.86 18.44 -16.29
CA THR A 265 11.48 17.20 -15.61
C THR A 265 11.58 17.27 -14.08
N GLU A 266 11.97 18.43 -13.51
CA GLU A 266 12.11 18.59 -12.06
C GLU A 266 10.86 19.20 -11.44
N TRP A 267 10.10 18.39 -10.73
CA TRP A 267 8.80 18.76 -10.13
C TRP A 267 8.88 19.35 -8.73
N GLY A 268 10.02 19.28 -8.08
CA GLY A 268 10.20 19.84 -6.73
C GLY A 268 10.29 21.36 -6.72
N LEU A 269 9.46 22.04 -5.92
CA LEU A 269 9.50 23.50 -5.76
C LEU A 269 10.58 23.98 -4.81
N GLY A 270 10.97 23.16 -3.83
CA GLY A 270 11.96 23.49 -2.82
C GLY A 270 13.16 22.55 -2.81
N THR A 271 13.99 22.69 -1.77
CA THR A 271 15.06 21.74 -1.47
C THR A 271 14.48 20.45 -0.92
N PRO A 272 14.75 19.27 -1.51
CA PRO A 272 14.29 18.00 -0.98
C PRO A 272 14.89 17.74 0.40
N ALA A 273 14.13 17.13 1.31
CA ALA A 273 14.63 16.72 2.62
C ALA A 273 15.44 15.42 2.53
N PRO A 274 16.78 15.44 2.71
CA PRO A 274 17.62 14.25 2.54
C PRO A 274 17.25 13.09 3.46
N ALA A 275 16.71 13.40 4.64
CA ALA A 275 16.29 12.43 5.65
C ALA A 275 15.24 11.41 5.12
N HIS A 276 14.30 11.87 4.28
CA HIS A 276 13.32 10.96 3.66
C HIS A 276 13.98 9.99 2.68
N TYR A 277 14.97 10.44 1.91
CA TYR A 277 15.72 9.58 1.00
C TYR A 277 16.58 8.56 1.75
N ALA A 278 17.17 8.96 2.88
CA ALA A 278 17.89 8.03 3.77
C ALA A 278 16.96 6.94 4.30
N ALA A 279 15.74 7.30 4.74
CA ALA A 279 14.75 6.34 5.21
C ALA A 279 14.28 5.39 4.10
N ILE A 280 14.09 5.88 2.86
CA ILE A 280 13.77 5.04 1.69
C ILE A 280 14.91 4.05 1.42
N SER A 281 16.15 4.50 1.46
CA SER A 281 17.30 3.61 1.29
C SER A 281 17.33 2.51 2.36
N ALA A 282 17.00 2.83 3.61
CA ALA A 282 16.91 1.83 4.68
C ALA A 282 15.82 0.79 4.46
N ILE A 283 14.67 1.18 3.85
CA ILE A 283 13.63 0.22 3.45
C ILE A 283 14.17 -0.74 2.39
N VAL A 284 14.81 -0.21 1.35
CA VAL A 284 15.37 -1.04 0.27
C VAL A 284 16.48 -1.94 0.78
N ASP A 285 17.35 -1.44 1.67
CA ASP A 285 18.40 -2.22 2.31
C ASP A 285 17.82 -3.39 3.12
N TYR A 286 16.73 -3.17 3.88
CA TYR A 286 16.02 -4.23 4.59
C TYR A 286 15.46 -5.30 3.64
N VAL A 287 14.75 -4.89 2.59
CA VAL A 287 14.16 -5.84 1.63
C VAL A 287 15.23 -6.60 0.87
N CYS A 288 16.34 -5.95 0.50
CA CYS A 288 17.50 -6.61 -0.12
C CYS A 288 18.17 -7.60 0.85
N TRP A 289 18.32 -7.23 2.12
CA TRP A 289 18.83 -8.13 3.16
C TRP A 289 17.95 -9.38 3.27
N LEU A 290 16.64 -9.19 3.33
CA LEU A 290 15.69 -10.32 3.36
C LEU A 290 15.83 -11.18 2.10
N GLY A 291 15.90 -10.56 0.93
CA GLY A 291 16.07 -11.27 -0.35
C GLY A 291 17.35 -12.11 -0.42
N GLY A 292 18.43 -11.66 0.22
CA GLY A 292 19.68 -12.40 0.32
C GLY A 292 19.59 -13.76 1.02
N HIS A 293 18.50 -14.02 1.75
CA HIS A 293 18.20 -15.36 2.30
C HIS A 293 17.56 -16.31 1.27
N PHE A 294 17.11 -15.81 0.12
CA PHE A 294 16.34 -16.57 -0.88
C PHE A 294 16.98 -16.60 -2.27
N THR A 295 18.04 -15.82 -2.50
CA THR A 295 18.78 -15.83 -3.78
C THR A 295 20.28 -15.66 -3.55
N THR A 296 21.08 -16.20 -4.45
CA THR A 296 22.55 -16.03 -4.49
C THR A 296 22.97 -14.85 -5.38
N VAL A 297 22.02 -14.21 -6.08
CA VAL A 297 22.30 -13.11 -6.98
C VAL A 297 22.46 -11.82 -6.17
N ASN A 298 23.55 -11.07 -6.40
CA ASN A 298 23.91 -9.89 -5.60
C ASN A 298 23.45 -8.55 -6.20
N ALA A 299 22.80 -8.55 -7.38
CA ALA A 299 22.30 -7.30 -7.96
C ALA A 299 21.12 -6.75 -7.16
N ARG A 300 21.18 -5.44 -6.81
CA ARG A 300 20.27 -4.79 -5.86
C ARG A 300 18.78 -5.00 -6.21
N ARG A 301 18.39 -4.82 -7.49
CA ARG A 301 16.99 -5.06 -7.90
C ARG A 301 16.57 -6.52 -7.75
N GLN A 302 17.47 -7.47 -8.03
CA GLN A 302 17.16 -8.90 -7.90
C GLN A 302 17.05 -9.32 -6.43
N LEU A 303 17.91 -8.78 -5.55
CA LEU A 303 17.76 -8.95 -4.10
C LEU A 303 16.44 -8.37 -3.61
N PHE A 304 16.10 -7.14 -4.03
CA PHE A 304 14.84 -6.50 -3.69
C PHE A 304 13.63 -7.32 -4.16
N ALA A 305 13.66 -7.80 -5.41
CA ALA A 305 12.59 -8.64 -5.96
C ALA A 305 12.41 -9.93 -5.17
N ALA A 306 13.51 -10.64 -4.86
CA ALA A 306 13.47 -11.85 -4.04
C ALA A 306 12.93 -11.57 -2.62
N GLY A 307 13.27 -10.43 -2.02
CA GLY A 307 12.75 -10.01 -0.73
C GLY A 307 11.25 -9.75 -0.76
N MET A 308 10.76 -9.02 -1.75
CA MET A 308 9.32 -8.77 -1.92
C MET A 308 8.53 -10.04 -2.21
N GLU A 309 9.08 -10.95 -3.02
CA GLU A 309 8.47 -12.26 -3.25
C GLU A 309 8.38 -13.09 -1.96
N ALA A 310 9.42 -13.06 -1.15
CA ALA A 310 9.47 -13.73 0.15
C ALA A 310 8.45 -13.14 1.14
N ILE A 311 8.31 -11.80 1.19
CA ILE A 311 7.25 -11.13 1.96
C ILE A 311 5.88 -11.64 1.51
N GLY A 312 5.57 -11.58 0.22
CA GLY A 312 4.27 -12.00 -0.30
C GLY A 312 3.97 -13.50 -0.02
N LYS A 313 4.95 -14.39 -0.10
CA LYS A 313 4.78 -15.81 0.25
C LYS A 313 4.51 -16.00 1.73
N GLN A 314 5.25 -15.31 2.60
CA GLN A 314 5.05 -15.36 4.05
C GLN A 314 3.65 -14.85 4.42
N GLU A 315 3.24 -13.72 3.88
CA GLU A 315 1.93 -13.14 4.14
C GLU A 315 0.78 -14.02 3.66
N ARG A 316 0.91 -14.67 2.50
CA ARG A 316 -0.11 -15.63 2.02
C ARG A 316 -0.21 -16.86 2.92
N SER A 317 0.90 -17.34 3.49
CA SER A 317 0.88 -18.43 4.46
C SER A 317 0.14 -18.03 5.74
N LEU A 318 0.41 -16.84 6.27
CA LEU A 318 -0.29 -16.30 7.44
C LEU A 318 -1.77 -16.00 7.15
N LEU A 319 -2.08 -15.45 5.98
CA LEU A 319 -3.47 -15.20 5.53
C LEU A 319 -4.26 -16.51 5.45
N LYS A 320 -3.65 -17.57 4.89
CA LYS A 320 -4.30 -18.89 4.85
C LYS A 320 -4.60 -19.40 6.26
N ILE A 321 -3.67 -19.29 7.19
CA ILE A 321 -3.90 -19.68 8.60
C ILE A 321 -5.00 -18.83 9.23
N MET A 322 -5.02 -17.53 8.98
CA MET A 322 -6.07 -16.64 9.51
C MET A 322 -7.46 -17.03 9.00
N LEU A 323 -7.57 -17.39 7.74
CA LEU A 323 -8.86 -17.76 7.13
C LEU A 323 -9.29 -19.19 7.48
N ASP A 324 -8.40 -20.16 7.39
CA ASP A 324 -8.70 -21.59 7.49
C ASP A 324 -8.35 -22.22 8.86
N GLY A 325 -7.58 -21.49 9.72
CA GLY A 325 -7.19 -21.97 11.05
C GLY A 325 -5.96 -22.85 11.06
N THR A 326 -5.75 -23.44 12.24
CA THR A 326 -4.73 -24.47 12.53
C THR A 326 -5.43 -25.72 13.07
N PRO A 327 -4.75 -26.87 13.25
CA PRO A 327 -5.37 -28.04 13.87
C PRO A 327 -5.98 -27.77 15.26
N ASN A 328 -5.53 -26.72 15.93
CA ASN A 328 -5.93 -26.39 17.32
C ASN A 328 -6.79 -25.14 17.44
N VAL A 329 -6.95 -24.35 16.35
CA VAL A 329 -7.67 -23.07 16.37
C VAL A 329 -8.45 -22.91 15.07
N LYS A 330 -9.76 -22.61 15.18
CA LYS A 330 -10.62 -22.36 14.03
C LYS A 330 -10.18 -21.11 13.30
N GLY A 331 -10.20 -21.15 11.97
CA GLY A 331 -10.04 -19.98 11.12
C GLY A 331 -11.28 -19.09 11.09
N LEU A 332 -11.14 -17.89 10.58
CA LEU A 332 -12.25 -16.94 10.47
C LEU A 332 -13.47 -17.51 9.73
N ARG A 333 -13.26 -18.37 8.74
CA ARG A 333 -14.34 -19.04 7.96
C ARG A 333 -15.13 -20.07 8.78
N GLU A 334 -14.55 -20.58 9.87
CA GLU A 334 -15.14 -21.63 10.70
C GLU A 334 -15.71 -21.08 12.03
N ILE A 335 -15.32 -19.87 12.43
CA ILE A 335 -15.83 -19.25 13.66
C ILE A 335 -17.31 -18.88 13.44
N LYS A 336 -18.18 -19.54 14.18
CA LYS A 336 -19.63 -19.31 14.09
C LYS A 336 -19.97 -17.86 14.48
N GLY A 337 -20.77 -17.19 13.67
CA GLY A 337 -21.15 -15.78 13.87
C GLY A 337 -20.14 -14.78 13.32
N VAL A 338 -19.06 -15.24 12.68
CA VAL A 338 -18.14 -14.40 11.92
C VAL A 338 -18.47 -14.49 10.43
N THR A 339 -18.57 -13.35 9.77
CA THR A 339 -18.66 -13.26 8.31
C THR A 339 -17.36 -12.68 7.77
N VAL A 340 -16.66 -13.43 6.94
CA VAL A 340 -15.53 -12.91 6.15
C VAL A 340 -16.12 -12.27 4.90
N HIS A 341 -15.93 -10.96 4.75
CA HIS A 341 -16.42 -10.22 3.60
C HIS A 341 -15.43 -10.29 2.43
N LEU A 342 -15.96 -10.24 1.20
CA LEU A 342 -15.16 -10.12 -0.02
C LEU A 342 -14.08 -11.23 -0.07
N ASP A 343 -14.47 -12.44 0.24
CA ASP A 343 -13.59 -13.58 0.46
C ASP A 343 -13.28 -14.31 -0.85
N ASP A 344 -12.31 -13.82 -1.60
CA ASP A 344 -11.78 -14.54 -2.76
C ASP A 344 -10.94 -15.74 -2.30
N HIS A 345 -11.22 -16.92 -2.86
CA HIS A 345 -10.49 -18.15 -2.56
C HIS A 345 -9.07 -18.15 -3.16
N ASP A 346 -8.81 -17.36 -4.20
CA ASP A 346 -7.48 -17.18 -4.78
C ASP A 346 -6.68 -16.17 -3.96
N LEU A 347 -5.95 -16.66 -2.95
CA LEU A 347 -5.13 -15.82 -2.07
C LEU A 347 -3.96 -15.13 -2.79
N SER A 348 -3.64 -15.52 -4.03
CA SER A 348 -2.63 -14.82 -4.83
C SER A 348 -3.11 -13.45 -5.33
N LYS A 349 -4.42 -13.24 -5.33
CA LYS A 349 -5.08 -11.99 -5.71
C LYS A 349 -5.38 -11.06 -4.54
N ARG A 350 -4.77 -11.30 -3.38
CA ARG A 350 -5.00 -10.50 -2.17
C ARG A 350 -3.71 -10.13 -1.47
N ASP A 351 -3.62 -8.88 -1.05
CA ASP A 351 -2.70 -8.45 0.00
C ASP A 351 -3.23 -8.92 1.36
N PHE A 352 -2.37 -8.90 2.39
CA PHE A 352 -2.73 -9.39 3.73
C PHE A 352 -3.67 -8.42 4.47
N ILE A 353 -4.86 -8.24 3.90
CA ILE A 353 -5.95 -7.45 4.46
C ILE A 353 -7.23 -8.29 4.44
N VAL A 354 -7.93 -8.36 5.56
CA VAL A 354 -9.18 -9.09 5.72
C VAL A 354 -10.23 -8.16 6.31
N ALA A 355 -11.47 -8.27 5.82
CA ALA A 355 -12.62 -7.54 6.32
C ALA A 355 -13.63 -8.53 6.90
N ILE A 356 -14.04 -8.35 8.17
CA ILE A 356 -15.00 -9.22 8.83
C ILE A 356 -16.13 -8.44 9.50
N SER A 357 -17.22 -9.14 9.81
CA SER A 357 -18.24 -8.71 10.78
C SER A 357 -18.49 -9.83 11.78
N ILE A 358 -18.92 -9.45 12.98
CA ILE A 358 -19.30 -10.39 14.05
C ILE A 358 -20.78 -10.17 14.35
N GLU A 359 -21.57 -11.24 14.32
CA GLU A 359 -23.01 -11.21 14.59
C GLU A 359 -23.29 -10.75 16.03
N GLY A 360 -24.32 -9.93 16.20
CA GLY A 360 -24.75 -9.46 17.52
C GLY A 360 -23.97 -8.26 18.07
N THR A 361 -22.94 -7.76 17.37
CA THR A 361 -22.20 -6.55 17.78
C THR A 361 -22.00 -5.59 16.59
N ASN A 362 -21.97 -4.30 16.86
CA ASN A 362 -21.54 -3.33 15.86
C ASN A 362 -20.01 -3.29 15.75
N HIS A 363 -19.49 -2.73 14.66
CA HIS A 363 -18.05 -2.77 14.35
C HIS A 363 -17.21 -1.97 15.34
N GLU A 364 -17.73 -0.83 15.86
CA GLU A 364 -17.02 0.01 16.83
C GLU A 364 -16.92 -0.68 18.19
N ASP A 365 -18.00 -1.34 18.65
CA ASP A 365 -18.00 -2.11 19.89
C ASP A 365 -17.07 -3.33 19.78
N ALA A 366 -17.08 -4.01 18.63
CA ALA A 366 -16.17 -5.12 18.40
C ALA A 366 -14.69 -4.67 18.44
N VAL A 367 -14.34 -3.54 17.83
CA VAL A 367 -12.97 -2.98 17.89
C VAL A 367 -12.57 -2.65 19.33
N ARG A 368 -13.48 -2.04 20.13
CA ARG A 368 -13.23 -1.82 21.56
C ARG A 368 -13.00 -3.12 22.34
N GLN A 369 -13.74 -4.17 22.03
CA GLN A 369 -13.52 -5.49 22.65
C GLN A 369 -12.18 -6.09 22.25
N TYR A 370 -11.77 -5.99 20.98
CA TYR A 370 -10.42 -6.40 20.57
C TYR A 370 -9.33 -5.64 21.33
N GLU A 371 -9.46 -4.32 21.46
CA GLU A 371 -8.49 -3.49 22.21
C GLU A 371 -8.40 -3.91 23.69
N GLN A 372 -9.53 -4.23 24.36
CA GLN A 372 -9.55 -4.75 25.73
C GLN A 372 -8.73 -6.05 25.89
N HIS A 373 -8.60 -6.82 24.81
CA HIS A 373 -7.79 -8.04 24.74
C HIS A 373 -6.42 -7.81 24.11
N GLY A 374 -5.97 -6.56 23.99
CA GLY A 374 -4.66 -6.20 23.47
C GLY A 374 -4.51 -6.35 21.95
N VAL A 375 -5.60 -6.51 21.19
CA VAL A 375 -5.57 -6.65 19.74
C VAL A 375 -6.03 -5.34 19.11
N ILE A 376 -5.20 -4.75 18.26
CA ILE A 376 -5.49 -3.49 17.57
C ILE A 376 -5.90 -3.78 16.13
N VAL A 377 -7.16 -3.52 15.83
CA VAL A 377 -7.80 -3.61 14.50
C VAL A 377 -8.55 -2.31 14.23
N TYR A 378 -9.16 -2.17 13.06
CA TYR A 378 -9.82 -0.90 12.69
C TYR A 378 -11.20 -1.11 12.09
N GLU A 379 -12.20 -0.39 12.61
CA GLU A 379 -13.53 -0.34 12.02
C GLU A 379 -13.56 0.53 10.76
N ARG A 380 -14.18 0.02 9.71
CA ARG A 380 -14.48 0.76 8.49
C ARG A 380 -15.98 0.92 8.41
N LEU A 381 -16.46 2.17 8.41
CA LEU A 381 -17.90 2.49 8.43
C LEU A 381 -18.30 3.29 7.20
N ASN A 382 -19.49 3.06 6.68
CA ASN A 382 -20.01 3.86 5.56
C ASN A 382 -20.49 5.26 5.97
N THR A 383 -20.38 5.62 7.24
CA THR A 383 -20.51 6.99 7.75
C THR A 383 -19.20 7.78 7.66
N SER A 384 -18.06 7.12 7.48
CA SER A 384 -16.74 7.76 7.37
C SER A 384 -16.46 8.18 5.92
N ILE A 385 -16.00 9.41 5.72
CA ILE A 385 -15.57 9.93 4.41
C ILE A 385 -14.48 9.08 3.75
N TYR A 386 -13.68 8.36 4.54
CA TYR A 386 -12.60 7.49 4.05
C TYR A 386 -13.05 6.10 3.61
N SER A 387 -14.32 5.73 3.88
CA SER A 387 -14.81 4.37 3.64
C SER A 387 -16.13 4.33 2.89
N LYS A 388 -16.96 5.39 3.03
CA LYS A 388 -18.35 5.41 2.57
C LYS A 388 -18.51 4.87 1.15
N ARG A 389 -17.87 5.49 0.18
CA ARG A 389 -18.02 5.13 -1.23
C ARG A 389 -17.65 3.67 -1.52
N MET A 390 -16.54 3.20 -0.94
CA MET A 390 -16.07 1.83 -1.12
C MET A 390 -17.04 0.82 -0.50
N LEU A 391 -17.47 1.05 0.75
CA LEU A 391 -18.43 0.17 1.43
C LEU A 391 -19.80 0.17 0.76
N ASP A 392 -20.30 1.35 0.38
CA ASP A 392 -21.55 1.47 -0.37
C ASP A 392 -21.48 0.72 -1.71
N SER A 393 -20.32 0.74 -2.40
CA SER A 393 -20.13 0.00 -3.65
C SER A 393 -20.18 -1.52 -3.48
N PHE A 394 -19.90 -2.01 -2.28
CA PHE A 394 -20.04 -3.42 -1.90
C PHE A 394 -21.40 -3.74 -1.27
N GLY A 395 -22.26 -2.74 -1.05
CA GLY A 395 -23.52 -2.92 -0.31
C GLY A 395 -23.32 -3.15 1.19
N MET A 396 -22.20 -2.73 1.76
CA MET A 396 -21.82 -2.95 3.15
C MET A 396 -22.01 -1.68 3.99
N LYS A 397 -22.50 -1.83 5.22
CA LYS A 397 -22.58 -0.70 6.19
C LYS A 397 -21.25 -0.50 6.94
N GLY A 398 -20.45 -1.54 7.05
CA GLY A 398 -19.17 -1.51 7.74
C GLY A 398 -18.45 -2.84 7.71
N ALA A 399 -17.23 -2.85 8.22
CA ALA A 399 -16.42 -4.04 8.47
C ALA A 399 -15.35 -3.74 9.50
N ILE A 400 -14.84 -4.75 10.18
CA ILE A 400 -13.59 -4.72 10.95
C ILE A 400 -12.49 -5.10 9.98
N ARG A 401 -11.52 -4.22 9.78
CA ARG A 401 -10.35 -4.46 8.95
C ARG A 401 -9.21 -5.00 9.79
N ILE A 402 -8.63 -6.11 9.35
CA ILE A 402 -7.48 -6.79 9.95
C ILE A 402 -6.35 -6.75 8.92
N SER A 403 -5.20 -6.21 9.26
CA SER A 403 -4.06 -6.05 8.35
C SER A 403 -2.73 -6.30 9.06
N PRO A 404 -2.34 -7.56 9.24
CA PRO A 404 -1.01 -7.94 9.72
C PRO A 404 0.07 -7.69 8.66
N LEU A 405 1.32 -8.06 8.98
CA LEU A 405 2.47 -8.04 8.08
C LEU A 405 3.24 -9.37 8.16
N HIS A 406 4.18 -9.55 7.24
CA HIS A 406 5.07 -10.71 7.17
C HIS A 406 5.90 -10.96 8.45
N CYS A 407 6.05 -9.97 9.31
CA CYS A 407 6.79 -10.08 10.57
C CYS A 407 5.97 -10.71 11.72
N HIS A 408 4.68 -10.97 11.52
CA HIS A 408 3.86 -11.62 12.53
C HIS A 408 4.06 -13.14 12.56
N THR A 409 3.76 -13.74 13.73
CA THR A 409 3.91 -15.16 13.99
C THR A 409 2.58 -15.91 13.85
N ILE A 410 2.64 -17.23 13.73
CA ILE A 410 1.44 -18.09 13.79
C ILE A 410 0.73 -17.91 15.13
N GLN A 411 1.47 -17.83 16.23
CA GLN A 411 0.93 -17.66 17.59
C GLN A 411 0.14 -16.35 17.72
N GLU A 412 0.59 -15.29 17.08
CA GLU A 412 -0.14 -14.01 17.04
C GLU A 412 -1.44 -14.13 16.22
N ILE A 413 -1.42 -14.83 15.09
CA ILE A 413 -2.64 -15.14 14.32
C ILE A 413 -3.61 -16.00 15.15
N GLU A 414 -3.11 -17.03 15.82
CA GLU A 414 -3.94 -17.86 16.72
C GLU A 414 -4.55 -17.06 17.87
N THR A 415 -3.77 -16.15 18.49
CA THR A 415 -4.26 -15.26 19.54
C THR A 415 -5.41 -14.38 19.02
N PHE A 416 -5.27 -13.79 17.85
CA PHE A 416 -6.32 -13.04 17.19
C PHE A 416 -7.57 -13.91 16.94
N LEU A 417 -7.41 -15.13 16.43
CA LEU A 417 -8.52 -16.04 16.14
C LEU A 417 -9.28 -16.47 17.41
N ARG A 418 -8.56 -16.79 18.49
CA ARG A 418 -9.16 -17.10 19.80
C ARG A 418 -9.93 -15.90 20.36
N THR A 419 -9.36 -14.71 20.27
CA THR A 419 -10.03 -13.46 20.67
C THR A 419 -11.31 -13.23 19.84
N THR A 420 -11.25 -13.46 18.55
CA THR A 420 -12.42 -13.35 17.65
C THR A 420 -13.52 -14.35 18.03
N GLU A 421 -13.16 -15.61 18.27
CA GLU A 421 -14.13 -16.64 18.72
C GLU A 421 -14.75 -16.29 20.07
N MET A 422 -13.97 -15.77 21.00
CA MET A 422 -14.44 -15.33 22.31
C MET A 422 -15.46 -14.19 22.19
N ILE A 423 -15.15 -13.14 21.43
CA ILE A 423 -16.05 -12.00 21.17
C ILE A 423 -17.34 -12.50 20.53
N SER A 424 -17.25 -13.34 19.51
CA SER A 424 -18.44 -13.91 18.85
C SER A 424 -19.33 -14.72 19.79
N ASN A 425 -18.74 -15.48 20.73
CA ASN A 425 -19.50 -16.28 21.67
C ASN A 425 -20.18 -15.47 22.78
N GLN A 426 -19.67 -14.29 23.13
CA GLN A 426 -20.32 -13.39 24.11
C GLN A 426 -21.68 -12.89 23.62
N HIS A 427 -21.83 -12.64 22.32
CA HIS A 427 -23.03 -12.09 21.70
C HIS A 427 -24.11 -13.14 21.35
N LYS A 428 -23.82 -14.43 21.51
CA LYS A 428 -24.80 -15.52 21.31
C LYS A 428 -25.65 -15.84 22.53
N LYS A 429 -25.34 -15.26 23.68
CA LYS A 429 -26.04 -15.57 24.96
C LYS A 429 -27.23 -14.63 25.22
N HIS A 430 -27.55 -13.78 24.27
CA HIS A 430 -28.71 -12.89 24.27
C HIS A 430 -29.54 -13.08 22.99
#